data_7644262646e8273ffe0b3bc5959184f1
#
_entry.id   7644262646e8273ffe0b3bc5959184f1
#
_cell.length_a   1.000
_cell.length_b   1.000
_cell.length_c   1.000
_cell.angle_alpha   90.00
_cell.angle_beta   90.00
_cell.angle_gamma   90.00
#
_symmetry.space_group_name_H-M   'P 1'
#
loop_
_entity.id
_entity.type
_entity.pdbx_description
1 polymer ?
#
loop_
_entity_poly.entity_id
_entity_poly.type
_entity_poly.pdbx_seq_one_letter_code
_entity_poly.pdbx_strand_id
1 'polypeptide(L)'
;MKIITIIGARPQFVKAAIVSHYIRQHNAHSSIHIEECILHTGQHYDYIMSQVFFEQMDIPAPSWHLGCTGSVEQMRDAMIPIIQGQADYIMVYGDTNSTLAGALAAEACQIPLIHVEAGLRSYNTVMAEEYNRIETDRRAKYLFCPTKVAVANLEKEGLTRGVYHVGDVMYDATLYFALKAEEQSTILSDLGLTTQSYYLATVHRAETTDHPEQ
;
A
#
# COMPACT_ATOMS: atom_id res chain seq x y z
N MET A 1 10.39 -18.58 -0.33
CA MET A 1 10.68 -17.14 -0.44
C MET A 1 9.90 -16.41 0.62
N LYS A 2 10.56 -15.56 1.42
CA LYS A 2 9.90 -14.80 2.50
C LYS A 2 9.86 -13.32 2.16
N ILE A 3 8.67 -12.73 2.24
CA ILE A 3 8.41 -11.31 1.98
C ILE A 3 7.87 -10.67 3.25
N ILE A 4 8.45 -9.56 3.68
CA ILE A 4 7.83 -8.70 4.69
C ILE A 4 7.11 -7.56 3.97
N THR A 5 5.79 -7.56 4.09
CA THR A 5 4.88 -6.54 3.57
C THR A 5 4.72 -5.43 4.60
N ILE A 6 5.15 -4.21 4.28
CA ILE A 6 5.07 -3.05 5.18
C ILE A 6 3.88 -2.19 4.78
N ILE A 7 2.94 -2.01 5.71
CA ILE A 7 1.72 -1.22 5.56
C ILE A 7 1.45 -0.43 6.84
N GLY A 8 0.71 0.67 6.73
CA GLY A 8 0.39 1.48 7.91
C GLY A 8 -0.71 2.50 7.68
N ALA A 9 -1.14 2.71 6.43
CA ALA A 9 -2.17 3.66 6.08
C ALA A 9 -3.29 3.00 5.26
N ARG A 10 -4.51 3.53 5.38
CA ARG A 10 -5.72 3.00 4.75
C ARG A 10 -5.56 2.56 3.28
N PRO A 11 -5.02 3.37 2.36
CA PRO A 11 -4.89 2.95 0.96
C PRO A 11 -3.97 1.74 0.79
N GLN A 12 -3.00 1.56 1.67
CA GLN A 12 -2.11 0.38 1.64
C GLN A 12 -2.84 -0.90 2.04
N PHE A 13 -3.77 -0.83 3.01
CA PHE A 13 -4.54 -2.00 3.45
C PHE A 13 -5.36 -2.58 2.31
N VAL A 14 -6.06 -1.72 1.55
CA VAL A 14 -6.85 -2.15 0.39
C VAL A 14 -5.98 -2.84 -0.65
N LYS A 15 -4.81 -2.28 -0.97
CA LYS A 15 -3.86 -2.86 -1.93
C LYS A 15 -3.27 -4.18 -1.43
N ALA A 16 -2.85 -4.22 -0.17
CA ALA A 16 -2.29 -5.42 0.44
C ALA A 16 -3.31 -6.55 0.52
N ALA A 17 -4.58 -6.26 0.81
CA ALA A 17 -5.63 -7.26 0.89
C ALA A 17 -5.71 -8.13 -0.37
N ILE A 18 -5.73 -7.49 -1.55
CA ILE A 18 -5.84 -8.22 -2.82
C ILE A 18 -4.53 -8.96 -3.16
N VAL A 19 -3.39 -8.38 -2.88
CA VAL A 19 -2.08 -9.04 -3.09
C VAL A 19 -1.93 -10.25 -2.17
N SER A 20 -2.23 -10.11 -0.88
CA SER A 20 -2.23 -11.23 0.08
C SER A 20 -3.20 -12.34 -0.31
N HIS A 21 -4.38 -11.98 -0.87
CA HIS A 21 -5.32 -12.95 -1.39
C HIS A 21 -4.68 -13.78 -2.53
N TYR A 22 -4.04 -13.14 -3.51
CA TYR A 22 -3.38 -13.84 -4.62
C TYR A 22 -2.14 -14.60 -4.19
N ILE A 23 -1.38 -14.15 -3.19
CA ILE A 23 -0.29 -14.94 -2.61
C ILE A 23 -0.83 -16.24 -2.01
N ARG A 24 -1.95 -16.20 -1.26
CA ARG A 24 -2.59 -17.42 -0.73
C ARG A 24 -3.07 -18.35 -1.82
N GLN A 25 -3.68 -17.81 -2.89
CA GLN A 25 -4.09 -18.61 -4.05
C GLN A 25 -2.88 -19.27 -4.74
N HIS A 26 -1.81 -18.49 -4.96
CA HIS A 26 -0.56 -19.03 -5.53
C HIS A 26 -0.03 -20.19 -4.68
N ASN A 27 0.05 -20.01 -3.36
CA ASN A 27 0.56 -21.03 -2.44
C ASN A 27 -0.29 -22.32 -2.44
N ALA A 28 -1.59 -22.21 -2.73
CA ALA A 28 -2.48 -23.37 -2.82
C ALA A 28 -2.25 -24.22 -4.08
N HIS A 29 -1.64 -23.66 -5.14
CA HIS A 29 -1.53 -24.31 -6.45
C HIS A 29 -0.10 -24.44 -6.95
N SER A 30 0.90 -23.89 -6.23
CA SER A 30 2.31 -23.85 -6.64
C SER A 30 3.21 -24.59 -5.66
N SER A 31 4.25 -25.24 -6.19
CA SER A 31 5.36 -25.79 -5.39
C SER A 31 6.31 -24.70 -4.85
N ILE A 32 6.25 -23.50 -5.43
CA ILE A 32 7.03 -22.35 -4.96
C ILE A 32 6.18 -21.60 -3.93
N HIS A 33 6.53 -21.74 -2.67
CA HIS A 33 5.80 -21.12 -1.58
C HIS A 33 6.32 -19.71 -1.25
N ILE A 34 5.40 -18.75 -1.09
CA ILE A 34 5.66 -17.38 -0.65
C ILE A 34 5.16 -17.25 0.79
N GLU A 35 6.05 -17.06 1.74
CA GLU A 35 5.73 -16.71 3.11
C GLU A 35 5.59 -15.19 3.20
N GLU A 36 4.37 -14.70 3.36
CA GLU A 36 4.11 -13.28 3.60
C GLU A 36 3.97 -13.01 5.11
N CYS A 37 4.76 -12.06 5.61
CA CYS A 37 4.66 -11.55 6.97
C CYS A 37 4.31 -10.06 6.91
N ILE A 38 3.26 -9.63 7.60
CA ILE A 38 2.85 -8.21 7.60
C ILE A 38 3.47 -7.48 8.78
N LEU A 39 4.10 -6.33 8.50
CA LEU A 39 4.54 -5.36 9.46
C LEU A 39 3.67 -4.11 9.35
N HIS A 40 2.87 -3.84 10.40
CA HIS A 40 2.01 -2.67 10.50
C HIS A 40 2.75 -1.55 11.23
N THR A 41 2.94 -0.40 10.56
CA THR A 41 3.70 0.71 11.15
C THR A 41 2.95 1.43 12.26
N GLY A 42 1.62 1.51 12.17
CA GLY A 42 0.77 2.28 13.08
C GLY A 42 0.52 3.72 12.60
N GLN A 43 0.87 4.09 11.37
CA GLN A 43 0.59 5.42 10.83
C GLN A 43 -0.91 5.77 10.93
N HIS A 44 -1.81 4.84 10.60
CA HIS A 44 -3.23 4.89 10.96
C HIS A 44 -3.48 3.84 12.04
N TYR A 45 -4.06 4.26 13.15
CA TYR A 45 -4.23 3.42 14.35
C TYR A 45 -5.69 3.31 14.82
N ASP A 46 -6.56 4.24 14.38
CA ASP A 46 -7.98 4.20 14.73
C ASP A 46 -8.67 2.98 14.10
N TYR A 47 -9.67 2.42 14.79
CA TYR A 47 -10.42 1.26 14.31
C TYR A 47 -10.93 1.44 12.88
N ILE A 48 -11.63 2.56 12.61
CA ILE A 48 -12.23 2.86 11.29
C ILE A 48 -11.17 3.06 10.20
N MET A 49 -9.97 3.53 10.56
CA MET A 49 -8.90 3.82 9.62
C MET A 49 -7.92 2.65 9.45
N SER A 50 -8.00 1.62 10.27
CA SER A 50 -7.07 0.49 10.28
C SER A 50 -7.75 -0.85 10.51
N GLN A 51 -8.17 -1.17 11.74
CA GLN A 51 -8.60 -2.50 12.16
C GLN A 51 -9.75 -3.06 11.30
N VAL A 52 -10.72 -2.23 10.92
CA VAL A 52 -11.88 -2.62 10.11
C VAL A 52 -11.48 -3.23 8.77
N PHE A 53 -10.36 -2.78 8.16
CA PHE A 53 -9.88 -3.33 6.89
C PHE A 53 -9.33 -4.74 7.05
N PHE A 54 -8.65 -5.03 8.14
CA PHE A 54 -8.17 -6.39 8.42
C PHE A 54 -9.32 -7.36 8.58
N GLU A 55 -10.39 -6.96 9.27
CA GLU A 55 -11.57 -7.78 9.51
C GLU A 55 -12.41 -8.00 8.25
N GLN A 56 -12.69 -6.93 7.48
CA GLN A 56 -13.60 -7.00 6.34
C GLN A 56 -12.95 -7.49 5.05
N MET A 57 -11.63 -7.28 4.89
CA MET A 57 -10.91 -7.60 3.65
C MET A 57 -10.02 -8.85 3.77
N ASP A 58 -10.12 -9.61 4.86
CA ASP A 58 -9.34 -10.84 5.09
C ASP A 58 -7.82 -10.63 4.95
N ILE A 59 -7.32 -9.49 5.42
CA ILE A 59 -5.88 -9.24 5.46
C ILE A 59 -5.29 -10.11 6.56
N PRO A 60 -4.18 -10.83 6.32
CA PRO A 60 -3.51 -11.58 7.37
C PRO A 60 -3.17 -10.70 8.58
N ALA A 61 -3.33 -11.24 9.78
CA ALA A 61 -2.95 -10.51 10.99
C ALA A 61 -1.48 -10.09 10.93
N PRO A 62 -1.13 -8.85 11.34
CA PRO A 62 0.24 -8.40 11.35
C PRO A 62 1.11 -9.27 12.25
N SER A 63 2.27 -9.70 11.74
CA SER A 63 3.30 -10.38 12.54
C SER A 63 3.96 -9.41 13.53
N TRP A 64 4.01 -8.11 13.15
CA TRP A 64 4.53 -7.04 13.98
C TRP A 64 3.67 -5.79 13.84
N HIS A 65 3.47 -5.10 14.96
CA HIS A 65 2.77 -3.82 15.03
C HIS A 65 3.64 -2.81 15.77
N LEU A 66 4.14 -1.78 15.06
CA LEU A 66 5.08 -0.82 15.65
C LEU A 66 4.38 0.20 16.56
N GLY A 67 3.12 0.53 16.28
CA GLY A 67 2.42 1.62 16.96
C GLY A 67 3.11 2.98 16.78
N CYS A 68 3.82 3.17 15.66
CA CYS A 68 4.62 4.38 15.40
C CYS A 68 3.85 5.36 14.53
N THR A 69 3.43 6.48 15.12
CA THR A 69 2.79 7.61 14.43
C THR A 69 3.76 8.76 14.16
N GLY A 70 5.06 8.50 14.33
CA GLY A 70 6.11 9.52 14.22
C GLY A 70 6.58 9.82 12.80
N SER A 71 7.78 10.39 12.69
CA SER A 71 8.38 10.71 11.40
C SER A 71 8.79 9.45 10.61
N VAL A 72 9.10 9.64 9.32
CA VAL A 72 9.62 8.59 8.44
C VAL A 72 10.87 7.94 9.04
N GLU A 73 11.78 8.74 9.62
CA GLU A 73 13.00 8.25 10.25
C GLU A 73 12.71 7.42 11.49
N GLN A 74 11.76 7.85 12.32
CA GLN A 74 11.35 7.09 13.51
C GLN A 74 10.74 5.74 13.14
N MET A 75 9.90 5.71 12.12
CA MET A 75 9.34 4.46 11.58
C MET A 75 10.44 3.55 11.04
N ARG A 76 11.37 4.09 10.22
CA ARG A 76 12.52 3.36 9.69
C ARG A 76 13.33 2.72 10.81
N ASP A 77 13.72 3.50 11.80
CA ASP A 77 14.61 3.04 12.89
C ASP A 77 13.95 1.95 13.74
N ALA A 78 12.62 2.03 13.92
CA ALA A 78 11.84 0.99 14.57
C ALA A 78 11.74 -0.32 13.76
N MET A 79 11.77 -0.23 12.42
CA MET A 79 11.68 -1.39 11.53
C MET A 79 13.00 -2.15 11.39
N ILE A 80 14.15 -1.46 11.36
CA ILE A 80 15.47 -2.07 11.13
C ILE A 80 15.73 -3.30 12.00
N PRO A 81 15.58 -3.27 13.35
CA PRO A 81 15.85 -4.44 14.18
C PRO A 81 14.89 -5.62 13.95
N ILE A 82 13.71 -5.35 13.35
CA ILE A 82 12.71 -6.37 13.06
C ILE A 82 13.01 -7.07 11.74
N ILE A 83 13.37 -6.29 10.69
CA ILE A 83 13.49 -6.84 9.33
C ILE A 83 14.88 -7.38 9.01
N GLN A 84 15.92 -6.97 9.75
CA GLN A 84 17.30 -7.34 9.47
C GLN A 84 17.50 -8.86 9.47
N GLY A 85 17.87 -9.42 8.30
CA GLY A 85 18.09 -10.85 8.13
C GLY A 85 16.81 -11.71 8.20
N GLN A 86 15.62 -11.12 8.18
CA GLN A 86 14.36 -11.83 8.36
C GLN A 86 13.58 -12.09 7.08
N ALA A 87 13.97 -11.49 5.94
CA ALA A 87 13.24 -11.62 4.67
C ALA A 87 14.17 -11.64 3.46
N ASP A 88 13.69 -12.27 2.38
CA ASP A 88 14.31 -12.22 1.06
C ASP A 88 13.99 -10.91 0.34
N TYR A 89 12.80 -10.34 0.63
CA TYR A 89 12.30 -9.10 0.04
C TYR A 89 11.48 -8.29 1.05
N ILE A 90 11.53 -6.98 0.92
CA ILE A 90 10.56 -6.06 1.51
C ILE A 90 9.59 -5.60 0.42
N MET A 91 8.30 -5.55 0.72
CA MET A 91 7.26 -5.06 -0.19
C MET A 91 6.54 -3.86 0.42
N VAL A 92 6.43 -2.78 -0.37
CA VAL A 92 5.75 -1.54 0.01
C VAL A 92 4.76 -1.12 -1.09
N TYR A 93 3.80 -0.25 -0.72
CA TYR A 93 2.70 0.16 -1.58
C TYR A 93 2.53 1.67 -1.62
N GLY A 94 2.38 2.24 -2.82
CA GLY A 94 2.04 3.64 -3.04
C GLY A 94 3.09 4.62 -2.50
N ASP A 95 2.66 5.64 -1.75
CA ASP A 95 3.45 6.85 -1.50
C ASP A 95 3.34 7.43 -0.08
N THR A 96 2.87 6.65 0.87
CA THR A 96 2.72 7.09 2.27
C THR A 96 4.06 7.21 2.99
N ASN A 97 4.07 7.81 4.18
CA ASN A 97 5.26 7.84 5.02
C ASN A 97 5.74 6.42 5.38
N SER A 98 4.81 5.49 5.60
CA SER A 98 5.13 4.06 5.82
C SER A 98 5.85 3.43 4.63
N THR A 99 5.49 3.84 3.39
CA THR A 99 6.15 3.40 2.16
C THR A 99 7.62 3.81 2.14
N LEU A 100 7.88 5.11 2.32
CA LEU A 100 9.24 5.64 2.33
C LEU A 100 10.06 5.08 3.50
N ALA A 101 9.48 5.00 4.70
CA ALA A 101 10.15 4.43 5.86
C ALA A 101 10.56 2.97 5.62
N GLY A 102 9.67 2.17 5.00
CA GLY A 102 9.96 0.80 4.61
C GLY A 102 11.07 0.70 3.56
N ALA A 103 11.08 1.59 2.58
CA ALA A 103 12.14 1.65 1.57
C ALA A 103 13.51 1.98 2.17
N LEU A 104 13.56 2.96 3.07
CA LEU A 104 14.79 3.34 3.78
C LEU A 104 15.29 2.23 4.72
N ALA A 105 14.37 1.53 5.39
CA ALA A 105 14.73 0.40 6.24
C ALA A 105 15.27 -0.78 5.42
N ALA A 106 14.65 -1.08 4.27
CA ALA A 106 15.11 -2.12 3.34
C ALA A 106 16.53 -1.82 2.83
N GLU A 107 16.79 -0.56 2.42
CA GLU A 107 18.12 -0.10 2.00
C GLU A 107 19.16 -0.26 3.11
N ALA A 108 18.85 0.20 4.34
CA ALA A 108 19.74 0.08 5.49
C ALA A 108 20.08 -1.37 5.83
N CYS A 109 19.12 -2.30 5.66
CA CYS A 109 19.30 -3.73 5.88
C CYS A 109 19.83 -4.49 4.67
N GLN A 110 20.05 -3.82 3.54
CA GLN A 110 20.46 -4.43 2.25
C GLN A 110 19.50 -5.51 1.75
N ILE A 111 18.19 -5.37 2.03
CA ILE A 111 17.15 -6.29 1.57
C ILE A 111 16.52 -5.71 0.30
N PRO A 112 16.41 -6.49 -0.79
CA PRO A 112 15.79 -6.02 -2.03
C PRO A 112 14.35 -5.55 -1.82
N LEU A 113 14.01 -4.37 -2.37
CA LEU A 113 12.71 -3.74 -2.24
C LEU A 113 11.83 -4.02 -3.46
N ILE A 114 10.56 -4.30 -3.22
CA ILE A 114 9.47 -4.37 -4.19
C ILE A 114 8.55 -3.18 -3.94
N HIS A 115 8.32 -2.35 -4.96
CA HIS A 115 7.38 -1.24 -4.90
C HIS A 115 6.16 -1.51 -5.77
N VAL A 116 5.00 -1.64 -5.16
CA VAL A 116 3.71 -1.81 -5.83
C VAL A 116 3.07 -0.42 -6.00
N GLU A 117 2.57 -0.11 -7.18
CA GLU A 117 2.08 1.20 -7.63
C GLU A 117 3.24 2.20 -7.84
N ALA A 118 4.31 1.72 -8.47
CA ALA A 118 5.50 2.51 -8.80
C ALA A 118 5.29 3.42 -10.02
N GLY A 119 6.11 4.47 -10.14
CA GLY A 119 6.22 5.31 -11.32
C GLY A 119 5.11 6.36 -11.52
N LEU A 120 4.15 6.47 -10.61
CA LEU A 120 3.18 7.55 -10.65
C LEU A 120 3.85 8.88 -10.32
N ARG A 121 3.45 9.97 -10.99
CA ARG A 121 3.96 11.32 -10.77
C ARG A 121 2.82 12.35 -10.82
N SER A 122 2.76 13.22 -9.83
CA SER A 122 1.91 14.41 -9.80
C SER A 122 2.66 15.65 -10.32
N TYR A 123 4.00 15.58 -10.31
CA TYR A 123 4.91 16.70 -10.58
C TYR A 123 4.71 17.90 -9.63
N ASN A 124 4.00 17.71 -8.53
CA ASN A 124 3.84 18.70 -7.48
C ASN A 124 4.85 18.44 -6.37
N THR A 125 5.98 19.13 -6.41
CA THR A 125 7.10 18.96 -5.48
C THR A 125 6.80 19.43 -4.05
N VAL A 126 5.67 20.11 -3.82
CA VAL A 126 5.23 20.50 -2.47
C VAL A 126 4.56 19.35 -1.74
N MET A 127 4.03 18.37 -2.48
CA MET A 127 3.38 17.20 -1.88
C MET A 127 4.42 16.23 -1.30
N ALA A 128 4.24 15.86 -0.03
CA ALA A 128 5.08 14.86 0.63
C ALA A 128 5.01 13.50 -0.10
N GLU A 129 3.84 13.14 -0.60
CA GLU A 129 3.60 11.91 -1.36
C GLU A 129 4.45 11.85 -2.64
N GLU A 130 4.67 12.99 -3.31
CA GLU A 130 5.53 13.02 -4.50
C GLU A 130 6.98 12.71 -4.15
N TYR A 131 7.48 13.30 -3.08
CA TYR A 131 8.81 12.98 -2.57
C TYR A 131 8.92 11.50 -2.17
N ASN A 132 7.94 10.99 -1.43
CA ASN A 132 7.93 9.61 -0.95
C ASN A 132 8.00 8.60 -2.11
N ARG A 133 7.20 8.81 -3.17
CA ARG A 133 7.18 7.87 -4.31
C ARG A 133 8.46 7.91 -5.11
N ILE A 134 9.02 9.09 -5.38
CA ILE A 134 10.28 9.23 -6.11
C ILE A 134 11.43 8.54 -5.35
N GLU A 135 11.54 8.80 -4.05
CA GLU A 135 12.60 8.21 -3.22
C GLU A 135 12.43 6.69 -3.04
N THR A 136 11.19 6.19 -3.00
CA THR A 136 10.91 4.76 -2.96
C THR A 136 11.27 4.09 -4.29
N ASP A 137 10.86 4.67 -5.43
CA ASP A 137 11.16 4.13 -6.76
C ASP A 137 12.68 3.99 -6.99
N ARG A 138 13.47 4.98 -6.57
CA ARG A 138 14.94 4.97 -6.70
C ARG A 138 15.63 3.82 -5.96
N ARG A 139 15.00 3.32 -4.88
CA ARG A 139 15.53 2.25 -4.02
C ARG A 139 14.99 0.88 -4.40
N ALA A 140 13.91 0.83 -5.18
CA ALA A 140 13.26 -0.42 -5.51
C ALA A 140 14.05 -1.25 -6.53
N LYS A 141 14.20 -2.53 -6.23
CA LYS A 141 14.73 -3.52 -7.19
C LYS A 141 13.66 -3.94 -8.20
N TYR A 142 12.40 -4.00 -7.76
CA TYR A 142 11.24 -4.32 -8.59
C TYR A 142 10.19 -3.24 -8.47
N LEU A 143 9.76 -2.71 -9.60
CA LEU A 143 8.88 -1.57 -9.78
C LEU A 143 7.63 -2.04 -10.54
N PHE A 144 6.54 -2.27 -9.83
CA PHE A 144 5.28 -2.72 -10.41
C PHE A 144 4.41 -1.52 -10.74
N CYS A 145 4.35 -1.17 -12.01
CA CYS A 145 3.70 0.03 -12.53
C CYS A 145 2.25 -0.23 -12.90
N PRO A 146 1.30 0.64 -12.47
CA PRO A 146 -0.11 0.47 -12.79
C PRO A 146 -0.44 0.84 -14.23
N THR A 147 0.33 1.71 -14.87
CA THR A 147 0.03 2.23 -16.20
C THR A 147 1.29 2.36 -17.07
N LYS A 148 1.08 2.45 -18.39
CA LYS A 148 2.17 2.77 -19.33
C LYS A 148 2.78 4.15 -19.08
N VAL A 149 1.98 5.10 -18.56
CA VAL A 149 2.49 6.43 -18.17
C VAL A 149 3.46 6.33 -17.01
N ALA A 150 3.17 5.48 -16.01
CA ALA A 150 4.07 5.21 -14.89
C ALA A 150 5.41 4.64 -15.37
N VAL A 151 5.38 3.66 -16.31
CA VAL A 151 6.59 3.13 -16.92
C VAL A 151 7.40 4.23 -17.64
N ALA A 152 6.74 5.05 -18.44
CA ALA A 152 7.38 6.15 -19.16
C ALA A 152 7.99 7.22 -18.23
N ASN A 153 7.38 7.46 -17.06
CA ASN A 153 7.94 8.36 -16.04
C ASN A 153 9.25 7.81 -15.49
N LEU A 154 9.28 6.53 -15.11
CA LEU A 154 10.50 5.87 -14.63
C LEU A 154 11.61 5.87 -15.69
N GLU A 155 11.26 5.61 -16.93
CA GLU A 155 12.21 5.64 -18.05
C GLU A 155 12.84 7.02 -18.22
N LYS A 156 12.07 8.11 -18.15
CA LYS A 156 12.56 9.50 -18.18
C LYS A 156 13.52 9.80 -17.03
N GLU A 157 13.33 9.15 -15.88
CA GLU A 157 14.19 9.28 -14.70
C GLU A 157 15.40 8.32 -14.73
N GLY A 158 15.57 7.54 -15.80
CA GLY A 158 16.68 6.58 -15.96
C GLY A 158 16.47 5.26 -15.21
N LEU A 159 15.29 5.00 -14.65
CA LEU A 159 14.94 3.78 -13.96
C LEU A 159 14.32 2.80 -14.98
N THR A 160 15.17 1.95 -15.57
CA THR A 160 14.74 1.03 -16.65
C THR A 160 14.85 -0.44 -16.26
N ARG A 161 15.50 -0.75 -15.13
CA ARG A 161 15.68 -2.13 -14.66
C ARG A 161 14.62 -2.49 -13.61
N GLY A 162 14.09 -3.71 -13.71
CA GLY A 162 13.11 -4.20 -12.75
C GLY A 162 11.74 -3.53 -12.86
N VAL A 163 11.45 -2.85 -13.96
CA VAL A 163 10.18 -2.16 -14.23
C VAL A 163 9.23 -3.11 -14.95
N TYR A 164 8.04 -3.28 -14.38
CA TYR A 164 6.99 -4.15 -14.93
C TYR A 164 5.66 -3.42 -14.98
N HIS A 165 5.01 -3.39 -16.14
CA HIS A 165 3.64 -2.92 -16.28
C HIS A 165 2.69 -4.06 -15.91
N VAL A 166 2.06 -3.97 -14.75
CA VAL A 166 1.25 -5.06 -14.16
C VAL A 166 -0.24 -4.73 -14.04
N GLY A 167 -0.63 -3.48 -14.31
CA GLY A 167 -1.99 -3.00 -14.06
C GLY A 167 -2.14 -2.38 -12.66
N ASP A 168 -3.35 -1.88 -12.39
CA ASP A 168 -3.67 -1.12 -11.17
C ASP A 168 -4.24 -2.04 -10.10
N VAL A 169 -3.48 -2.24 -9.02
CA VAL A 169 -3.89 -3.05 -7.87
C VAL A 169 -5.17 -2.53 -7.18
N MET A 170 -5.46 -1.22 -7.25
CA MET A 170 -6.72 -0.66 -6.74
C MET A 170 -7.91 -1.06 -7.61
N TYR A 171 -7.70 -1.17 -8.93
CA TYR A 171 -8.73 -1.69 -9.83
C TYR A 171 -9.04 -3.16 -9.54
N ASP A 172 -8.02 -3.99 -9.35
CA ASP A 172 -8.18 -5.39 -8.97
C ASP A 172 -8.91 -5.53 -7.63
N ALA A 173 -8.52 -4.72 -6.63
CA ALA A 173 -9.20 -4.68 -5.34
C ALA A 173 -10.67 -4.27 -5.50
N THR A 174 -10.96 -3.25 -6.31
CA THR A 174 -12.33 -2.80 -6.57
C THR A 174 -13.19 -3.90 -7.19
N LEU A 175 -12.69 -4.60 -8.20
CA LEU A 175 -13.41 -5.70 -8.85
C LEU A 175 -13.70 -6.84 -7.86
N TYR A 176 -12.71 -7.23 -7.07
CA TYR A 176 -12.85 -8.33 -6.11
C TYR A 176 -13.81 -7.99 -4.96
N PHE A 177 -13.60 -6.82 -4.33
CA PHE A 177 -14.39 -6.44 -3.16
C PHE A 177 -15.79 -5.90 -3.50
N ALA A 178 -16.03 -5.43 -4.72
CA ALA A 178 -17.37 -5.07 -5.17
C ALA A 178 -18.33 -6.28 -5.10
N LEU A 179 -17.89 -7.43 -5.60
CA LEU A 179 -18.68 -8.66 -5.53
C LEU A 179 -18.95 -9.08 -4.09
N LYS A 180 -17.94 -9.02 -3.23
CA LYS A 180 -18.07 -9.31 -1.80
C LYS A 180 -19.03 -8.32 -1.10
N ALA A 181 -18.96 -7.04 -1.47
CA ALA A 181 -19.84 -6.01 -0.92
C ALA A 181 -21.30 -6.20 -1.34
N GLU A 182 -21.58 -6.60 -2.58
CA GLU A 182 -22.93 -6.92 -3.05
C GLU A 182 -23.58 -8.04 -2.21
N GLU A 183 -22.79 -9.02 -1.78
CA GLU A 183 -23.28 -10.16 -1.00
C GLU A 183 -23.41 -9.86 0.51
N GLN A 184 -22.55 -9.00 1.06
CA GLN A 184 -22.36 -8.91 2.51
C GLN A 184 -22.66 -7.52 3.10
N SER A 185 -22.65 -6.44 2.30
CA SER A 185 -22.78 -5.08 2.82
C SER A 185 -24.23 -4.72 3.12
N THR A 186 -24.47 -4.21 4.31
CA THR A 186 -25.76 -3.69 4.76
C THR A 186 -25.83 -2.17 4.75
N ILE A 187 -24.77 -1.48 4.28
CA ILE A 187 -24.58 -0.04 4.41
C ILE A 187 -25.74 0.80 3.84
N LEU A 188 -26.32 0.40 2.73
CA LEU A 188 -27.45 1.11 2.14
C LEU A 188 -28.70 1.00 3.04
N SER A 189 -28.97 -0.19 3.56
CA SER A 189 -30.04 -0.43 4.51
C SER A 189 -29.83 0.33 5.81
N ASP A 190 -28.61 0.31 6.36
CA ASP A 190 -28.23 0.96 7.61
C ASP A 190 -28.39 2.48 7.53
N LEU A 191 -28.12 3.06 6.36
CA LEU A 191 -28.28 4.49 6.10
C LEU A 191 -29.67 4.87 5.55
N GLY A 192 -30.57 3.91 5.32
CA GLY A 192 -31.88 4.14 4.72
C GLY A 192 -31.81 4.65 3.28
N LEU A 193 -30.77 4.27 2.54
CA LEU A 193 -30.54 4.68 1.16
C LEU A 193 -31.07 3.63 0.17
N THR A 194 -31.50 4.13 -0.99
CA THR A 194 -31.90 3.27 -2.12
C THR A 194 -30.87 3.40 -3.23
N THR A 195 -30.56 2.28 -3.89
CA THR A 195 -29.65 2.26 -5.05
C THR A 195 -30.07 3.31 -6.07
N GLN A 196 -29.10 4.05 -6.61
CA GLN A 196 -29.27 5.13 -7.58
C GLN A 196 -30.06 6.36 -7.08
N SER A 197 -30.31 6.50 -5.78
CA SER A 197 -31.04 7.63 -5.20
C SER A 197 -30.15 8.55 -4.34
N TYR A 198 -28.83 8.41 -4.42
CA TYR A 198 -27.88 9.22 -3.65
C TYR A 198 -26.62 9.56 -4.47
N TYR A 199 -25.92 10.59 -4.01
CA TYR A 199 -24.58 10.92 -4.49
C TYR A 199 -23.56 10.54 -3.43
N LEU A 200 -22.45 9.91 -3.84
CA LEU A 200 -21.31 9.65 -2.97
C LEU A 200 -20.18 10.62 -3.33
N ALA A 201 -19.69 11.36 -2.35
CA ALA A 201 -18.56 12.26 -2.53
C ALA A 201 -17.50 12.02 -1.46
N THR A 202 -16.22 12.13 -1.84
CA THR A 202 -15.10 12.16 -0.92
C THR A 202 -14.36 13.48 -1.02
N VAL A 203 -14.12 14.13 0.12
CA VAL A 203 -13.35 15.38 0.22
C VAL A 203 -12.30 15.17 1.30
N HIS A 204 -11.02 15.11 0.92
CA HIS A 204 -9.96 14.70 1.83
C HIS A 204 -8.62 15.45 1.65
N ARG A 205 -8.53 16.38 0.70
CA ARG A 205 -7.31 17.18 0.51
C ARG A 205 -7.29 18.35 1.47
N ALA A 206 -6.17 18.56 2.15
CA ALA A 206 -5.97 19.68 3.09
C ALA A 206 -6.31 21.03 2.46
N GLU A 207 -5.93 21.25 1.20
CA GLU A 207 -6.25 22.45 0.41
C GLU A 207 -7.76 22.75 0.35
N THR A 208 -8.61 21.73 0.48
CA THR A 208 -10.07 21.88 0.47
C THR A 208 -10.67 21.82 1.89
N THR A 209 -10.13 20.96 2.75
CA THR A 209 -10.69 20.73 4.11
C THR A 209 -10.28 21.82 5.11
N ASP A 210 -9.13 22.46 4.90
CA ASP A 210 -8.61 23.50 5.80
C ASP A 210 -9.16 24.90 5.49
N HIS A 211 -9.94 25.03 4.40
CA HIS A 211 -10.58 26.26 3.95
C HIS A 211 -12.10 26.10 3.89
N PRO A 212 -12.84 26.37 5.01
CA PRO A 212 -14.28 26.14 5.08
C PRO A 212 -15.13 26.93 4.07
N GLU A 213 -14.55 27.97 3.44
CA GLU A 213 -15.17 28.80 2.42
C GLU A 213 -15.08 28.22 0.99
N GLN A 214 -14.39 27.12 0.79
CA GLN A 214 -14.26 26.38 -0.48
C GLN A 214 -15.19 25.16 -0.51
#